data_0dc45cb5935089e6891f486cfadd8644
#
_entry.id   0dc45cb5935089e6891f486cfadd8644
#
_cell.length_a   1.000
_cell.length_b   1.000
_cell.length_c   1.000
_cell.angle_alpha   90.00
_cell.angle_beta   90.00
_cell.angle_gamma   90.00
#
_symmetry.space_group_name_H-M   'P 1'
#
loop_
_entity.id
_entity.type
_entity.pdbx_description
1 polymer ?
#
loop_
_entity_poly.entity_id
_entity_poly.type
_entity_poly.pdbx_seq_one_letter_code
_entity_poly.pdbx_strand_id
1 'polypeptide(L)'
;MKRLFKWVGIILLVLVGAVFFWGYAPDTDATDMKAKYGGGASQFVALKPGLNVHYRDEGRRDGRVLVMIHGSNASLHTWEPWVKRLGNDYRIISMDLPGHGLTGVNPSGAYDNQSYVAVVDQLLTKLGIAKAVIGGNSMGGGVSWLYALAHPEKTEALLLIDAGGQPHAKSRDLPIGFRLMRMPVIKEAARLIAPRSIFESSIKNTMSVQSKIDDKLIDRYWELNRYPGNREATMKRFSSPGSMKSATREQLAAIRVPVMIMWGEEDNLIPVSSAKWFASALPEAKLVIYPNVGHIPMEEVPDRSATDVKAWLDGLPATFYTKAVVRKKLIRTVS
;
A
#
# COMPACT_ATOMS: atom_id res chain seq x y z
N MET A 1 -16.06 45.99 26.52
CA MET A 1 -16.15 45.13 25.32
C MET A 1 -14.90 45.20 24.43
N LYS A 2 -14.45 46.33 23.89
CA LYS A 2 -13.28 46.41 22.96
C LYS A 2 -11.97 45.80 23.53
N ARG A 3 -11.67 46.00 24.82
CA ARG A 3 -10.48 45.41 25.47
C ARG A 3 -10.58 43.86 25.58
N LEU A 4 -11.76 43.33 25.89
CA LEU A 4 -12.00 41.88 25.95
C LEU A 4 -11.78 41.22 24.57
N PHE A 5 -12.35 41.79 23.51
CA PHE A 5 -12.13 41.30 22.13
C PHE A 5 -10.68 41.31 21.70
N LYS A 6 -9.93 42.35 22.12
CA LYS A 6 -8.49 42.44 21.84
C LYS A 6 -7.71 41.31 22.52
N TRP A 7 -7.99 41.01 23.78
CA TRP A 7 -7.31 39.93 24.51
C TRP A 7 -7.72 38.54 23.96
N VAL A 8 -8.97 38.30 23.62
CA VAL A 8 -9.44 37.09 22.98
C VAL A 8 -8.73 36.89 21.64
N GLY A 9 -8.56 37.93 20.82
CA GLY A 9 -7.80 37.88 19.58
C GLY A 9 -6.33 37.51 19.76
N ILE A 10 -5.69 38.11 20.77
CA ILE A 10 -4.27 37.80 21.09
C ILE A 10 -4.13 36.34 21.57
N ILE A 11 -5.02 35.85 22.44
CA ILE A 11 -4.99 34.47 22.92
C ILE A 11 -5.19 33.50 21.76
N LEU A 12 -6.13 33.76 20.86
CA LEU A 12 -6.35 32.93 19.65
C LEU A 12 -5.11 32.92 18.77
N LEU A 13 -4.46 34.05 18.52
CA LEU A 13 -3.23 34.12 17.74
C LEU A 13 -2.08 33.33 18.38
N VAL A 14 -1.94 33.42 19.69
CA VAL A 14 -0.93 32.64 20.44
C VAL A 14 -1.22 31.15 20.37
N LEU A 15 -2.48 30.73 20.52
CA LEU A 15 -2.87 29.33 20.40
C LEU A 15 -2.63 28.79 18.98
N VAL A 16 -3.01 29.54 17.95
CA VAL A 16 -2.74 29.18 16.55
C VAL A 16 -1.24 29.08 16.30
N GLY A 17 -0.46 30.06 16.79
CA GLY A 17 0.99 30.02 16.69
C GLY A 17 1.60 28.81 17.41
N ALA A 18 1.12 28.48 18.61
CA ALA A 18 1.59 27.32 19.36
C ALA A 18 1.26 25.98 18.67
N VAL A 19 0.05 25.83 18.13
CA VAL A 19 -0.35 24.65 17.35
C VAL A 19 0.49 24.52 16.09
N PHE A 20 0.72 25.64 15.39
CA PHE A 20 1.57 25.65 14.20
C PHE A 20 3.02 25.26 14.54
N PHE A 21 3.60 25.87 15.57
CA PHE A 21 4.96 25.58 16.01
C PHE A 21 5.13 24.13 16.48
N TRP A 22 4.16 23.62 17.24
CA TRP A 22 4.16 22.22 17.69
C TRP A 22 4.00 21.22 16.56
N GLY A 23 3.19 21.55 15.56
CA GLY A 23 2.82 20.63 14.47
C GLY A 23 3.60 20.86 13.17
N TYR A 24 4.44 21.90 13.10
CA TYR A 24 5.16 22.21 11.87
C TYR A 24 6.15 21.11 11.51
N ALA A 25 5.89 20.47 10.39
CA ALA A 25 6.68 19.37 9.87
C ALA A 25 6.81 19.53 8.35
N PRO A 26 7.81 20.27 7.85
CA PRO A 26 8.05 20.45 6.41
C PRO A 26 8.36 19.11 5.74
N ASP A 27 8.43 19.12 4.41
CA ASP A 27 8.90 17.95 3.67
C ASP A 27 10.31 17.57 4.13
N THR A 28 10.59 16.28 4.14
CA THR A 28 11.94 15.75 4.41
C THR A 28 12.85 16.03 3.23
N ASP A 29 14.17 16.04 3.47
CA ASP A 29 15.13 16.08 2.37
C ASP A 29 15.12 14.76 1.59
N ALA A 30 15.03 14.85 0.28
CA ALA A 30 14.94 13.68 -0.58
C ALA A 30 16.24 12.84 -0.59
N THR A 31 17.40 13.50 -0.43
CA THR A 31 18.70 12.83 -0.39
C THR A 31 18.88 12.05 0.90
N ASP A 32 18.51 12.65 2.02
CA ASP A 32 18.54 12.00 3.35
C ASP A 32 17.60 10.79 3.39
N MET A 33 16.39 10.94 2.84
CA MET A 33 15.43 9.83 2.81
C MET A 33 15.89 8.69 1.91
N LYS A 34 16.50 9.00 0.75
CA LYS A 34 17.09 7.97 -0.11
C LYS A 34 18.27 7.29 0.57
N ALA A 35 19.12 8.03 1.29
CA ALA A 35 20.20 7.44 2.06
C ALA A 35 19.70 6.52 3.18
N LYS A 36 18.63 6.92 3.88
CA LYS A 36 18.08 6.17 5.02
C LYS A 36 17.26 4.95 4.58
N TYR A 37 16.42 5.08 3.56
CA TYR A 37 15.42 4.09 3.16
C TYR A 37 15.65 3.44 1.80
N GLY A 38 16.55 3.99 0.98
CA GLY A 38 16.87 3.51 -0.37
C GLY A 38 18.07 2.56 -0.43
N GLY A 39 18.49 1.97 0.70
CA GLY A 39 19.59 1.03 0.75
C GLY A 39 19.23 -0.40 0.33
N GLY A 40 20.22 -1.29 0.36
CA GLY A 40 20.04 -2.73 0.09
C GLY A 40 19.59 -3.01 -1.35
N ALA A 41 18.46 -3.69 -1.49
CA ALA A 41 17.90 -4.10 -2.79
C ALA A 41 17.14 -2.99 -3.53
N SER A 42 17.11 -1.77 -3.00
CA SER A 42 16.38 -0.64 -3.57
C SER A 42 16.90 -0.25 -4.95
N GLN A 43 16.00 -0.11 -5.91
CA GLN A 43 16.27 0.28 -7.28
C GLN A 43 15.27 1.34 -7.72
N PHE A 44 15.65 2.12 -8.73
CA PHE A 44 14.80 3.11 -9.34
C PHE A 44 14.70 2.87 -10.84
N VAL A 45 13.49 2.91 -11.38
CA VAL A 45 13.24 2.70 -12.80
C VAL A 45 12.39 3.83 -13.37
N ALA A 46 12.87 4.40 -14.47
CA ALA A 46 12.11 5.39 -15.21
C ALA A 46 10.99 4.71 -16.01
N LEU A 47 9.76 5.10 -15.72
CA LEU A 47 8.55 4.74 -16.44
C LEU A 47 8.00 5.93 -17.21
N LYS A 48 7.01 5.73 -18.07
CA LYS A 48 6.34 6.81 -18.81
C LYS A 48 5.09 7.28 -18.07
N PRO A 49 4.79 8.58 -18.08
CA PRO A 49 5.54 9.73 -18.64
C PRO A 49 6.47 10.39 -17.59
N GLY A 50 7.74 9.99 -17.52
CA GLY A 50 8.75 10.64 -16.69
C GLY A 50 8.70 10.30 -15.18
N LEU A 51 7.92 9.30 -14.80
CA LEU A 51 7.83 8.81 -13.43
C LEU A 51 9.04 7.91 -13.10
N ASN A 52 9.73 8.19 -12.01
CA ASN A 52 10.82 7.36 -11.51
C ASN A 52 10.35 6.54 -10.29
N VAL A 53 10.10 5.25 -10.49
CA VAL A 53 9.52 4.37 -9.48
C VAL A 53 10.61 3.70 -8.65
N HIS A 54 10.52 3.83 -7.34
CA HIS A 54 11.28 3.05 -6.37
C HIS A 54 10.67 1.66 -6.23
N TYR A 55 11.50 0.62 -6.36
CA TYR A 55 11.11 -0.77 -6.21
C TYR A 55 12.25 -1.62 -5.65
N ARG A 56 11.93 -2.82 -5.21
CA ARG A 56 12.88 -3.87 -4.86
C ARG A 56 12.54 -5.15 -5.60
N ASP A 57 13.56 -5.88 -6.00
CA ASP A 57 13.47 -7.18 -6.66
C ASP A 57 14.34 -8.15 -5.87
N GLU A 58 13.72 -8.89 -4.97
CA GLU A 58 14.37 -9.65 -3.93
C GLU A 58 14.00 -11.14 -3.98
N GLY A 59 14.80 -11.94 -3.31
CA GLY A 59 14.56 -13.37 -3.18
C GLY A 59 15.04 -14.21 -4.38
N ARG A 60 14.41 -15.37 -4.53
CA ARG A 60 14.82 -16.40 -5.48
C ARG A 60 14.48 -16.01 -6.91
N ARG A 61 15.51 -15.73 -7.73
CA ARG A 61 15.35 -15.20 -9.09
C ARG A 61 14.57 -16.10 -10.05
N ASP A 62 14.65 -17.41 -9.89
CA ASP A 62 13.93 -18.40 -10.66
C ASP A 62 12.65 -18.91 -9.99
N GLY A 63 12.28 -18.32 -8.85
CA GLY A 63 11.05 -18.61 -8.12
C GLY A 63 9.81 -17.99 -8.75
N ARG A 64 8.62 -18.45 -8.29
CA ARG A 64 7.35 -17.83 -8.61
C ARG A 64 7.39 -16.34 -8.23
N VAL A 65 6.91 -15.47 -9.10
CA VAL A 65 6.97 -14.02 -8.87
C VAL A 65 5.75 -13.57 -8.05
N LEU A 66 6.03 -12.86 -6.96
CA LEU A 66 5.06 -12.18 -6.10
C LEU A 66 5.23 -10.68 -6.28
N VAL A 67 4.19 -9.98 -6.71
CA VAL A 67 4.17 -8.51 -6.80
C VAL A 67 3.35 -7.98 -5.63
N MET A 68 3.99 -7.23 -4.75
CA MET A 68 3.44 -6.81 -3.47
C MET A 68 3.22 -5.30 -3.43
N ILE A 69 1.96 -4.88 -3.30
CA ILE A 69 1.52 -3.48 -3.38
C ILE A 69 1.06 -3.01 -2.00
N HIS A 70 1.70 -1.95 -1.49
CA HIS A 70 1.45 -1.41 -0.15
C HIS A 70 0.14 -0.61 -0.03
N GLY A 71 -0.29 -0.36 1.21
CA GLY A 71 -1.46 0.46 1.54
C GLY A 71 -1.21 1.97 1.44
N SER A 72 -2.26 2.78 1.67
CA SER A 72 -2.14 4.25 1.75
C SER A 72 -1.21 4.66 2.89
N ASN A 73 -0.41 5.70 2.67
CA ASN A 73 0.60 6.23 3.60
C ASN A 73 1.69 5.22 4.02
N ALA A 74 1.72 4.03 3.45
CA ALA A 74 2.78 3.05 3.63
C ALA A 74 3.84 3.15 2.52
N SER A 75 4.76 2.21 2.49
CA SER A 75 5.81 2.06 1.48
C SER A 75 6.14 0.58 1.28
N LEU A 76 6.97 0.26 0.31
CA LEU A 76 7.40 -1.10 0.03
C LEU A 76 8.06 -1.80 1.24
N HIS A 77 8.55 -1.04 2.21
CA HIS A 77 9.17 -1.57 3.44
C HIS A 77 8.21 -2.40 4.31
N THR A 78 6.89 -2.23 4.15
CA THR A 78 5.88 -3.05 4.83
C THR A 78 6.02 -4.55 4.49
N TRP A 79 6.70 -4.87 3.38
CA TRP A 79 6.92 -6.23 2.90
C TRP A 79 8.23 -6.87 3.38
N GLU A 80 9.13 -6.10 4.01
CA GLU A 80 10.42 -6.62 4.51
C GLU A 80 10.28 -7.86 5.42
N PRO A 81 9.29 -7.93 6.32
CA PRO A 81 9.10 -9.13 7.13
C PRO A 81 8.73 -10.38 6.31
N TRP A 82 8.00 -10.21 5.20
CA TRP A 82 7.67 -11.30 4.29
C TRP A 82 8.83 -11.66 3.35
N VAL A 83 9.60 -10.69 2.88
CA VAL A 83 10.81 -10.95 2.09
C VAL A 83 11.78 -11.86 2.86
N LYS A 84 11.99 -11.60 4.15
CA LYS A 84 12.82 -12.44 5.02
C LYS A 84 12.35 -13.88 5.13
N ARG A 85 11.03 -14.15 4.99
CA ARG A 85 10.42 -15.47 5.17
C ARG A 85 10.16 -16.23 3.88
N LEU A 86 9.84 -15.50 2.84
CA LEU A 86 9.40 -16.04 1.56
C LEU A 86 10.50 -15.97 0.48
N GLY A 87 11.52 -15.14 0.68
CA GLY A 87 12.53 -14.86 -0.33
C GLY A 87 13.38 -16.07 -0.74
N ASN A 88 13.49 -17.11 0.09
CA ASN A 88 14.19 -18.33 -0.29
C ASN A 88 13.41 -19.16 -1.33
N ASP A 89 12.10 -19.01 -1.40
CA ASP A 89 11.21 -19.80 -2.26
C ASP A 89 10.68 -18.98 -3.45
N TYR A 90 10.50 -17.67 -3.30
CA TYR A 90 9.83 -16.80 -4.26
C TYR A 90 10.69 -15.62 -4.68
N ARG A 91 10.45 -15.10 -5.89
CA ARG A 91 10.94 -13.78 -6.31
C ARG A 91 9.89 -12.74 -5.92
N ILE A 92 10.27 -11.76 -5.14
CA ILE A 92 9.37 -10.76 -4.57
C ILE A 92 9.70 -9.39 -5.16
N ILE A 93 8.72 -8.82 -5.87
CA ILE A 93 8.77 -7.46 -6.38
C ILE A 93 7.89 -6.60 -5.48
N SER A 94 8.48 -5.69 -4.77
CA SER A 94 7.76 -4.66 -4.01
C SER A 94 8.05 -3.29 -4.61
N MET A 95 7.08 -2.38 -4.55
CA MET A 95 7.22 -1.06 -5.15
C MET A 95 6.54 0.01 -4.31
N ASP A 96 7.06 1.24 -4.41
CA ASP A 96 6.37 2.42 -3.92
C ASP A 96 5.48 2.98 -5.03
N LEU A 97 4.18 3.01 -4.80
CA LEU A 97 3.24 3.66 -5.70
C LEU A 97 3.48 5.17 -5.75
N PRO A 98 3.14 5.86 -6.86
CA PRO A 98 3.24 7.31 -6.95
C PRO A 98 2.55 8.02 -5.77
N GLY A 99 3.23 9.01 -5.22
CA GLY A 99 2.79 9.72 -4.00
C GLY A 99 3.08 8.98 -2.70
N HIS A 100 3.93 7.94 -2.74
CA HIS A 100 4.31 7.14 -1.56
C HIS A 100 5.80 6.82 -1.58
N GLY A 101 6.33 6.48 -0.40
CA GLY A 101 7.71 6.06 -0.19
C GLY A 101 8.71 6.99 -0.87
N LEU A 102 9.68 6.43 -1.59
CA LEU A 102 10.71 7.17 -2.32
C LEU A 102 10.36 7.43 -3.81
N THR A 103 9.18 6.98 -4.29
CA THR A 103 8.72 7.29 -5.65
C THR A 103 8.30 8.76 -5.78
N GLY A 104 7.67 9.32 -4.75
CA GLY A 104 7.28 10.73 -4.76
C GLY A 104 6.19 11.07 -5.77
N VAL A 105 6.28 12.27 -6.32
CA VAL A 105 5.25 12.86 -7.19
C VAL A 105 5.05 12.08 -8.49
N ASN A 106 3.80 11.90 -8.89
CA ASN A 106 3.46 11.49 -10.25
C ASN A 106 3.42 12.72 -11.16
N PRO A 107 4.28 12.82 -12.19
CA PRO A 107 4.27 13.97 -13.13
C PRO A 107 2.92 14.22 -13.81
N SER A 108 2.12 13.16 -14.03
CA SER A 108 0.76 13.30 -14.57
C SER A 108 -0.24 13.84 -13.56
N GLY A 109 0.11 13.88 -12.28
CA GLY A 109 -0.77 14.26 -11.18
C GLY A 109 -1.94 13.31 -10.94
N ALA A 110 -1.92 12.08 -11.49
CA ALA A 110 -2.96 11.08 -11.31
C ALA A 110 -2.60 10.12 -10.16
N TYR A 111 -3.54 9.93 -9.23
CA TYR A 111 -3.36 9.11 -8.02
C TYR A 111 -4.57 8.20 -7.75
N ASP A 112 -5.37 7.94 -8.76
CA ASP A 112 -6.48 6.98 -8.69
C ASP A 112 -6.01 5.53 -8.89
N ASN A 113 -6.87 4.58 -8.58
CA ASN A 113 -6.53 3.16 -8.66
C ASN A 113 -6.19 2.70 -10.09
N GLN A 114 -6.80 3.27 -11.14
CA GLN A 114 -6.49 2.91 -12.52
C GLN A 114 -5.11 3.37 -12.94
N SER A 115 -4.72 4.59 -12.52
CA SER A 115 -3.37 5.11 -12.70
C SER A 115 -2.34 4.20 -12.05
N TYR A 116 -2.62 3.71 -10.84
CA TYR A 116 -1.74 2.77 -10.15
C TYR A 116 -1.66 1.42 -10.86
N VAL A 117 -2.76 0.88 -11.38
CA VAL A 117 -2.76 -0.34 -12.22
C VAL A 117 -1.82 -0.16 -13.42
N ALA A 118 -1.90 0.98 -14.10
CA ALA A 118 -1.02 1.27 -15.24
C ALA A 118 0.46 1.35 -14.83
N VAL A 119 0.78 1.89 -13.66
CA VAL A 119 2.16 1.95 -13.14
C VAL A 119 2.68 0.55 -12.81
N VAL A 120 1.86 -0.30 -12.18
CA VAL A 120 2.21 -1.70 -11.91
C VAL A 120 2.50 -2.44 -13.23
N ASP A 121 1.64 -2.29 -14.24
CA ASP A 121 1.83 -2.97 -15.53
C ASP A 121 3.10 -2.51 -16.27
N GLN A 122 3.39 -1.21 -16.24
CA GLN A 122 4.62 -0.66 -16.81
C GLN A 122 5.86 -1.21 -16.10
N LEU A 123 5.84 -1.30 -14.76
CA LEU A 123 6.95 -1.88 -14.01
C LEU A 123 7.17 -3.34 -14.39
N LEU A 124 6.13 -4.17 -14.39
CA LEU A 124 6.24 -5.59 -14.75
C LEU A 124 6.73 -5.79 -16.18
N THR A 125 6.24 -4.97 -17.11
CA THR A 125 6.70 -4.96 -18.51
C THR A 125 8.19 -4.61 -18.59
N LYS A 126 8.63 -3.58 -17.85
CA LYS A 126 10.03 -3.16 -17.81
C LYS A 126 10.96 -4.21 -17.21
N LEU A 127 10.47 -4.98 -16.24
CA LEU A 127 11.20 -6.08 -15.61
C LEU A 127 11.13 -7.41 -16.40
N GLY A 128 10.40 -7.45 -17.51
CA GLY A 128 10.21 -8.65 -18.32
C GLY A 128 9.40 -9.73 -17.60
N ILE A 129 8.50 -9.34 -16.68
CA ILE A 129 7.65 -10.25 -15.92
C ILE A 129 6.36 -10.44 -16.70
N ALA A 130 6.22 -11.63 -17.31
CA ALA A 130 5.04 -11.95 -18.13
C ALA A 130 3.82 -12.33 -17.28
N LYS A 131 4.02 -12.92 -16.11
CA LYS A 131 2.94 -13.38 -15.23
C LYS A 131 3.42 -13.42 -13.77
N ALA A 132 2.55 -13.04 -12.85
CA ALA A 132 2.86 -13.01 -11.41
C ALA A 132 1.63 -13.21 -10.54
N VAL A 133 1.85 -13.61 -9.29
CA VAL A 133 0.88 -13.44 -8.20
C VAL A 133 0.83 -11.96 -7.87
N ILE A 134 -0.35 -11.37 -7.93
CA ILE A 134 -0.55 -9.95 -7.62
C ILE A 134 -1.17 -9.85 -6.22
N GLY A 135 -0.49 -9.20 -5.31
CA GLY A 135 -0.94 -9.07 -3.94
C GLY A 135 -0.82 -7.65 -3.42
N GLY A 136 -1.69 -7.29 -2.49
CA GLY A 136 -1.61 -5.98 -1.87
C GLY A 136 -2.47 -5.82 -0.63
N ASN A 137 -2.04 -4.86 0.19
CA ASN A 137 -2.75 -4.49 1.41
C ASN A 137 -3.56 -3.21 1.20
N SER A 138 -4.77 -3.14 1.76
CA SER A 138 -5.58 -1.93 1.81
C SER A 138 -5.81 -1.32 0.41
N MET A 139 -5.32 -0.12 0.16
CA MET A 139 -5.27 0.51 -1.17
C MET A 139 -4.62 -0.42 -2.20
N GLY A 140 -3.49 -1.04 -1.85
CA GLY A 140 -2.79 -1.99 -2.71
C GLY A 140 -3.64 -3.21 -3.06
N GLY A 141 -4.46 -3.70 -2.13
CA GLY A 141 -5.46 -4.74 -2.41
C GLY A 141 -6.52 -4.28 -3.42
N GLY A 142 -6.94 -3.01 -3.32
CA GLY A 142 -7.81 -2.37 -4.30
C GLY A 142 -7.18 -2.27 -5.69
N VAL A 143 -5.90 -1.96 -5.77
CA VAL A 143 -5.13 -1.97 -7.03
C VAL A 143 -4.98 -3.40 -7.56
N SER A 144 -4.75 -4.38 -6.68
CA SER A 144 -4.51 -5.77 -7.06
C SER A 144 -5.72 -6.42 -7.74
N TRP A 145 -6.94 -6.28 -7.19
CA TRP A 145 -8.10 -6.85 -7.86
C TRP A 145 -8.46 -6.13 -9.16
N LEU A 146 -8.23 -4.82 -9.25
CA LEU A 146 -8.38 -4.07 -10.50
C LEU A 146 -7.36 -4.50 -11.55
N TYR A 147 -6.12 -4.77 -11.13
CA TYR A 147 -5.09 -5.31 -12.02
C TYR A 147 -5.48 -6.69 -12.56
N ALA A 148 -5.97 -7.58 -11.69
CA ALA A 148 -6.42 -8.90 -12.10
C ALA A 148 -7.58 -8.87 -13.11
N LEU A 149 -8.46 -7.87 -13.02
CA LEU A 149 -9.53 -7.65 -14.02
C LEU A 149 -9.00 -7.08 -15.33
N ALA A 150 -8.04 -6.13 -15.25
CA ALA A 150 -7.51 -5.48 -16.45
C ALA A 150 -6.51 -6.35 -17.21
N HIS A 151 -5.78 -7.24 -16.50
CA HIS A 151 -4.69 -8.06 -17.02
C HIS A 151 -4.80 -9.52 -16.55
N PRO A 152 -5.91 -10.21 -16.85
CA PRO A 152 -6.10 -11.59 -16.40
C PRO A 152 -5.02 -12.56 -16.94
N GLU A 153 -4.47 -12.29 -18.13
CA GLU A 153 -3.40 -13.07 -18.73
C GLU A 153 -2.06 -12.93 -18.01
N LYS A 154 -1.82 -11.79 -17.35
CA LYS A 154 -0.61 -11.50 -16.57
C LYS A 154 -0.75 -11.86 -15.09
N THR A 155 -1.95 -12.17 -14.64
CA THR A 155 -2.24 -12.52 -13.24
C THR A 155 -2.26 -14.03 -13.07
N GLU A 156 -1.37 -14.56 -12.22
CA GLU A 156 -1.32 -15.99 -11.89
C GLU A 156 -2.30 -16.35 -10.77
N ALA A 157 -2.30 -15.53 -9.73
CA ALA A 157 -3.20 -15.62 -8.59
C ALA A 157 -3.34 -14.24 -7.95
N LEU A 158 -4.33 -14.06 -7.09
CA LEU A 158 -4.64 -12.79 -6.44
C LEU A 158 -4.61 -12.94 -4.92
N LEU A 159 -3.88 -12.04 -4.24
CA LEU A 159 -3.79 -12.01 -2.78
C LEU A 159 -4.34 -10.68 -2.26
N LEU A 160 -5.47 -10.73 -1.56
CA LEU A 160 -6.17 -9.59 -0.98
C LEU A 160 -5.93 -9.54 0.53
N ILE A 161 -5.24 -8.50 1.00
CA ILE A 161 -4.88 -8.35 2.41
C ILE A 161 -5.55 -7.09 2.93
N ASP A 162 -6.55 -7.24 3.81
CA ASP A 162 -7.34 -6.11 4.35
C ASP A 162 -7.74 -5.11 3.24
N ALA A 163 -8.20 -5.65 2.10
CA ALA A 163 -8.24 -4.97 0.82
C ALA A 163 -9.35 -3.91 0.73
N GLY A 164 -9.03 -2.78 0.11
CA GLY A 164 -10.01 -1.78 -0.29
C GLY A 164 -10.87 -2.26 -1.46
N GLY A 165 -12.13 -1.80 -1.51
CA GLY A 165 -13.03 -2.08 -2.63
C GLY A 165 -14.44 -2.51 -2.23
N GLN A 166 -14.69 -2.84 -0.98
CA GLN A 166 -16.07 -3.08 -0.55
C GLN A 166 -16.91 -1.80 -0.72
N PRO A 167 -18.12 -1.88 -1.28
CA PRO A 167 -19.07 -0.78 -1.24
C PRO A 167 -19.40 -0.44 0.22
N HIS A 168 -19.20 0.80 0.62
CA HIS A 168 -19.51 1.22 1.98
C HIS A 168 -21.04 1.19 2.18
N ALA A 169 -21.51 0.32 3.08
CA ALA A 169 -22.79 0.51 3.72
C ALA A 169 -22.67 1.77 4.60
N LYS A 170 -23.21 2.90 4.13
CA LYS A 170 -23.23 4.22 4.80
C LYS A 170 -21.87 4.60 5.41
N SER A 171 -21.24 5.62 4.90
CA SER A 171 -19.97 6.14 5.37
C SER A 171 -19.94 6.18 6.89
N ARG A 172 -19.07 5.37 7.55
CA ARG A 172 -18.59 5.75 8.88
C ARG A 172 -18.05 7.16 8.70
N ASP A 173 -18.44 8.06 9.58
CA ASP A 173 -17.95 9.43 9.54
C ASP A 173 -16.42 9.39 9.45
N LEU A 174 -15.91 9.93 8.35
CA LEU A 174 -14.47 10.02 8.16
C LEU A 174 -13.86 10.66 9.41
N PRO A 175 -12.75 10.13 9.94
CA PRO A 175 -12.07 10.76 11.07
C PRO A 175 -11.96 12.26 10.86
N ILE A 176 -12.10 13.04 11.91
CA ILE A 176 -12.18 14.50 11.83
C ILE A 176 -11.04 15.12 11.03
N GLY A 177 -9.85 14.52 11.10
CA GLY A 177 -8.69 14.93 10.31
C GLY A 177 -8.93 14.89 8.80
N PHE A 178 -9.59 13.85 8.28
CA PHE A 178 -9.95 13.76 6.86
C PHE A 178 -11.06 14.74 6.46
N ARG A 179 -11.99 15.05 7.38
CA ARG A 179 -13.02 16.07 7.15
C ARG A 179 -12.40 17.46 7.06
N LEU A 180 -11.47 17.78 7.97
CA LEU A 180 -10.75 19.05 7.99
C LEU A 180 -9.87 19.23 6.74
N MET A 181 -9.20 18.19 6.27
CA MET A 181 -8.39 18.23 5.04
C MET A 181 -9.19 18.51 3.77
N ARG A 182 -10.53 18.38 3.80
CA ARG A 182 -11.40 18.78 2.67
C ARG A 182 -11.70 20.28 2.64
N MET A 183 -11.41 21.03 3.69
CA MET A 183 -11.65 22.46 3.75
C MET A 183 -10.49 23.22 3.10
N PRO A 184 -10.72 24.10 2.10
CA PRO A 184 -9.65 24.70 1.29
C PRO A 184 -8.56 25.40 2.10
N VAL A 185 -8.96 26.21 3.10
CA VAL A 185 -8.00 26.96 3.95
C VAL A 185 -7.23 26.03 4.87
N ILE A 186 -7.89 25.01 5.43
CA ILE A 186 -7.25 24.03 6.33
C ILE A 186 -6.33 23.09 5.56
N LYS A 187 -6.65 22.79 4.31
CA LYS A 187 -5.84 21.95 3.45
C LYS A 187 -4.40 22.46 3.31
N GLU A 188 -4.21 23.74 3.06
CA GLU A 188 -2.86 24.31 2.92
C GLU A 188 -2.10 24.30 4.25
N ALA A 189 -2.77 24.60 5.36
CA ALA A 189 -2.15 24.49 6.69
C ALA A 189 -1.84 23.03 7.05
N ALA A 190 -2.76 22.10 6.78
CA ALA A 190 -2.58 20.68 7.04
C ALA A 190 -1.40 20.06 6.26
N ARG A 191 -1.03 20.65 5.11
CA ARG A 191 0.16 20.25 4.36
C ARG A 191 1.47 20.48 5.13
N LEU A 192 1.48 21.45 6.04
CA LEU A 192 2.66 21.81 6.84
C LEU A 192 2.59 21.31 8.29
N ILE A 193 1.41 20.84 8.72
CA ILE A 193 1.18 20.37 10.08
C ILE A 193 0.99 18.86 10.07
N ALA A 194 2.01 18.13 10.45
CA ALA A 194 2.02 16.68 10.51
C ALA A 194 2.90 16.19 11.67
N PRO A 195 2.52 16.48 12.93
CA PRO A 195 3.34 16.09 14.07
C PRO A 195 3.45 14.55 14.15
N ARG A 196 4.61 14.06 14.59
CA ARG A 196 4.91 12.63 14.71
C ARG A 196 3.86 11.87 15.53
N SER A 197 3.32 12.52 16.56
CA SER A 197 2.30 11.92 17.44
C SER A 197 0.99 11.56 16.74
N ILE A 198 0.63 12.23 15.64
CA ILE A 198 -0.52 11.84 14.80
C ILE A 198 -0.24 10.50 14.12
N PHE A 199 0.98 10.30 13.61
CA PHE A 199 1.38 9.02 13.00
C PHE A 199 1.47 7.91 14.02
N GLU A 200 2.03 8.17 15.20
CA GLU A 200 2.03 7.23 16.31
C GLU A 200 0.61 6.79 16.68
N SER A 201 -0.30 7.72 16.88
CA SER A 201 -1.70 7.43 17.19
C SER A 201 -2.38 6.67 16.05
N SER A 202 -2.09 7.03 14.80
CA SER A 202 -2.63 6.34 13.62
C SER A 202 -2.14 4.89 13.54
N ILE A 203 -0.86 4.64 13.77
CA ILE A 203 -0.28 3.29 13.75
C ILE A 203 -0.85 2.45 14.89
N LYS A 204 -0.96 3.01 16.11
CA LYS A 204 -1.59 2.34 17.24
C LYS A 204 -3.05 1.95 16.99
N ASN A 205 -3.77 2.76 16.20
CA ASN A 205 -5.14 2.43 15.78
C ASN A 205 -5.19 1.42 14.61
N THR A 206 -4.14 1.35 13.81
CA THR A 206 -4.03 0.46 12.65
C THR A 206 -3.64 -0.96 13.05
N MET A 207 -2.78 -1.10 14.05
CA MET A 207 -2.24 -2.37 14.53
C MET A 207 -2.87 -2.77 15.86
N SER A 208 -3.27 -4.01 15.99
CA SER A 208 -3.72 -4.58 17.27
C SER A 208 -2.56 -5.17 18.08
N VAL A 209 -1.52 -5.68 17.42
CA VAL A 209 -0.32 -6.21 18.07
C VAL A 209 0.62 -5.08 18.48
N GLN A 210 0.28 -4.38 19.56
CA GLN A 210 0.97 -3.17 20.03
C GLN A 210 2.47 -3.38 20.31
N SER A 211 2.89 -4.58 20.66
CA SER A 211 4.30 -4.94 20.92
C SER A 211 5.19 -4.89 19.65
N LYS A 212 4.60 -4.78 18.47
CA LYS A 212 5.30 -4.61 17.20
C LYS A 212 5.54 -3.16 16.82
N ILE A 213 4.96 -2.24 17.59
CA ILE A 213 5.10 -0.81 17.33
C ILE A 213 6.35 -0.30 18.06
N ASP A 214 7.32 0.16 17.30
CA ASP A 214 8.53 0.81 17.80
C ASP A 214 8.73 2.19 17.12
N ASP A 215 9.70 2.94 17.60
CA ASP A 215 10.02 4.25 17.05
C ASP A 215 10.46 4.18 15.60
N LYS A 216 11.13 3.10 15.17
CA LYS A 216 11.57 2.93 13.79
C LYS A 216 10.39 2.76 12.84
N LEU A 217 9.37 2.02 13.27
CA LEU A 217 8.13 1.86 12.52
C LEU A 217 7.42 3.21 12.39
N ILE A 218 7.23 3.93 13.51
CA ILE A 218 6.56 5.23 13.52
C ILE A 218 7.31 6.24 12.65
N ASP A 219 8.65 6.32 12.78
CA ASP A 219 9.49 7.23 12.01
C ASP A 219 9.42 6.93 10.52
N ARG A 220 9.43 5.64 10.11
CA ARG A 220 9.32 5.24 8.71
C ARG A 220 8.02 5.78 8.08
N TYR A 221 6.89 5.60 8.74
CA TYR A 221 5.60 6.12 8.25
C TYR A 221 5.56 7.64 8.24
N TRP A 222 6.05 8.29 9.28
CA TRP A 222 6.07 9.74 9.40
C TRP A 222 7.02 10.42 8.41
N GLU A 223 8.25 9.95 8.30
CA GLU A 223 9.27 10.53 7.43
C GLU A 223 8.94 10.33 5.95
N LEU A 224 8.56 9.11 5.54
CA LEU A 224 8.22 8.83 4.15
C LEU A 224 6.88 9.47 3.72
N ASN A 225 5.94 9.70 4.64
CA ASN A 225 4.77 10.53 4.33
C ASN A 225 5.17 11.96 3.99
N ARG A 226 6.22 12.49 4.60
CA ARG A 226 6.77 13.82 4.35
C ARG A 226 7.80 13.87 3.21
N TYR A 227 8.10 12.76 2.56
CA TYR A 227 8.92 12.80 1.35
C TYR A 227 8.29 13.73 0.31
N PRO A 228 9.09 14.54 -0.43
CA PRO A 228 8.57 15.61 -1.28
C PRO A 228 7.40 15.19 -2.16
N GLY A 229 6.26 15.86 -1.97
CA GLY A 229 5.02 15.67 -2.73
C GLY A 229 4.11 14.53 -2.27
N ASN A 230 4.53 13.65 -1.34
CA ASN A 230 3.70 12.51 -0.89
C ASN A 230 2.43 12.98 -0.17
N ARG A 231 2.53 14.02 0.68
CA ARG A 231 1.35 14.58 1.37
C ARG A 231 0.35 15.19 0.40
N GLU A 232 0.84 15.94 -0.58
CA GLU A 232 -0.01 16.53 -1.61
C GLU A 232 -0.72 15.46 -2.44
N ALA A 233 0.01 14.41 -2.85
CA ALA A 233 -0.54 13.27 -3.55
C ALA A 233 -1.64 12.57 -2.74
N THR A 234 -1.38 12.31 -1.45
CA THR A 234 -2.37 11.73 -0.52
C THR A 234 -3.62 12.61 -0.42
N MET A 235 -3.46 13.92 -0.22
CA MET A 235 -4.57 14.85 -0.13
C MET A 235 -5.36 14.90 -1.43
N LYS A 236 -4.69 14.92 -2.59
CA LYS A 236 -5.32 14.89 -3.92
C LYS A 236 -6.12 13.61 -4.11
N ARG A 237 -5.56 12.45 -3.75
CA ARG A 237 -6.24 11.17 -3.84
C ARG A 237 -7.54 11.14 -3.03
N PHE A 238 -7.50 11.55 -1.75
CA PHE A 238 -8.69 11.54 -0.88
C PHE A 238 -9.72 12.61 -1.21
N SER A 239 -9.33 13.70 -1.89
CA SER A 239 -10.25 14.75 -2.31
C SER A 239 -10.85 14.55 -3.71
N SER A 240 -10.28 13.66 -4.53
CA SER A 240 -10.73 13.45 -5.90
C SER A 240 -11.90 12.45 -5.95
N PRO A 241 -13.07 12.83 -6.51
CA PRO A 241 -14.20 11.91 -6.69
C PRO A 241 -13.79 10.69 -7.52
N GLY A 242 -14.18 9.49 -7.07
CA GLY A 242 -13.94 8.25 -7.82
C GLY A 242 -12.50 7.73 -7.80
N SER A 243 -11.58 8.38 -7.07
CA SER A 243 -10.20 7.89 -6.91
C SER A 243 -10.13 6.51 -6.25
N MET A 244 -11.12 6.19 -5.42
CA MET A 244 -11.28 4.90 -4.74
C MET A 244 -12.61 4.28 -5.19
N LYS A 245 -12.59 3.54 -6.29
CA LYS A 245 -13.78 2.83 -6.77
C LYS A 245 -14.07 1.61 -5.91
N SER A 246 -15.34 1.44 -5.54
CA SER A 246 -15.82 0.19 -4.96
C SER A 246 -15.94 -0.88 -6.02
N ALA A 247 -15.66 -2.14 -5.66
CA ALA A 247 -15.91 -3.30 -6.51
C ALA A 247 -17.40 -3.61 -6.56
N THR A 248 -17.88 -4.14 -7.67
CA THR A 248 -19.18 -4.82 -7.73
C THR A 248 -18.98 -6.33 -7.63
N ARG A 249 -20.06 -7.06 -7.27
CA ARG A 249 -20.01 -8.53 -7.21
C ARG A 249 -19.72 -9.14 -8.59
N GLU A 250 -20.27 -8.54 -9.64
CA GLU A 250 -20.07 -8.96 -11.04
C GLU A 250 -18.60 -8.79 -11.47
N GLN A 251 -17.98 -7.67 -11.07
CA GLN A 251 -16.56 -7.45 -11.33
C GLN A 251 -15.70 -8.51 -10.63
N LEU A 252 -15.93 -8.76 -9.34
CA LEU A 252 -15.17 -9.76 -8.61
C LEU A 252 -15.43 -11.16 -9.16
N ALA A 253 -16.67 -11.50 -9.49
CA ALA A 253 -17.02 -12.78 -10.10
C ALA A 253 -16.39 -12.99 -11.49
N ALA A 254 -15.91 -11.94 -12.16
CA ALA A 254 -15.17 -12.06 -13.42
C ALA A 254 -13.69 -12.49 -13.22
N ILE A 255 -13.16 -12.41 -12.00
CA ILE A 255 -11.81 -12.88 -11.65
C ILE A 255 -11.82 -14.40 -11.64
N ARG A 256 -11.00 -15.03 -12.51
CA ARG A 256 -10.93 -16.49 -12.73
C ARG A 256 -9.66 -17.15 -12.19
N VAL A 257 -8.76 -16.36 -11.65
CA VAL A 257 -7.53 -16.87 -11.04
C VAL A 257 -7.78 -17.28 -9.59
N PRO A 258 -6.96 -18.18 -9.02
CA PRO A 258 -7.02 -18.49 -7.60
C PRO A 258 -6.90 -17.21 -6.74
N VAL A 259 -7.72 -17.12 -5.70
CA VAL A 259 -7.72 -15.95 -4.78
C VAL A 259 -7.52 -16.40 -3.35
N MET A 260 -6.68 -15.69 -2.62
CA MET A 260 -6.60 -15.75 -1.18
C MET A 260 -6.98 -14.39 -0.58
N ILE A 261 -7.83 -14.42 0.44
CA ILE A 261 -8.28 -13.27 1.21
C ILE A 261 -7.74 -13.42 2.62
N MET A 262 -6.95 -12.45 3.07
CA MET A 262 -6.37 -12.41 4.42
C MET A 262 -6.86 -11.16 5.13
N TRP A 263 -7.23 -11.28 6.41
CA TRP A 263 -7.80 -10.16 7.14
C TRP A 263 -7.53 -10.21 8.63
N GLY A 264 -7.19 -9.06 9.22
CA GLY A 264 -7.19 -8.92 10.67
C GLY A 264 -8.63 -8.83 11.21
N GLU A 265 -8.95 -9.61 12.25
CA GLU A 265 -10.27 -9.59 12.89
C GLU A 265 -10.57 -8.22 13.53
N GLU A 266 -9.53 -7.56 14.04
CA GLU A 266 -9.60 -6.28 14.74
C GLU A 266 -9.22 -5.09 13.83
N ASP A 267 -9.33 -5.23 12.52
CA ASP A 267 -9.08 -4.13 11.59
C ASP A 267 -10.06 -2.97 11.82
N ASN A 268 -9.53 -1.87 12.36
CA ASN A 268 -10.28 -0.66 12.65
C ASN A 268 -10.46 0.26 11.43
N LEU A 269 -9.73 0.02 10.32
CA LEU A 269 -9.81 0.83 9.11
C LEU A 269 -10.78 0.25 8.09
N ILE A 270 -10.68 -1.06 7.82
CA ILE A 270 -11.57 -1.79 6.93
C ILE A 270 -12.08 -3.02 7.67
N PRO A 271 -13.31 -2.99 8.19
CA PRO A 271 -13.79 -4.03 9.11
C PRO A 271 -13.82 -5.41 8.47
N VAL A 272 -13.63 -6.44 9.28
CA VAL A 272 -13.60 -7.86 8.85
C VAL A 272 -14.86 -8.32 8.11
N SER A 273 -15.98 -7.60 8.24
CA SER A 273 -17.17 -7.80 7.40
C SER A 273 -16.87 -7.61 5.90
N SER A 274 -15.84 -6.84 5.56
CA SER A 274 -15.39 -6.66 4.18
C SER A 274 -14.74 -7.94 3.64
N ALA A 275 -13.96 -8.67 4.45
CA ALA A 275 -13.43 -9.99 4.08
C ALA A 275 -14.55 -10.96 3.71
N LYS A 276 -15.60 -11.02 4.54
CA LYS A 276 -16.78 -11.86 4.31
C LYS A 276 -17.53 -11.45 3.04
N TRP A 277 -17.59 -10.14 2.76
CA TRP A 277 -18.20 -9.63 1.54
C TRP A 277 -17.40 -10.04 0.30
N PHE A 278 -16.05 -9.89 0.31
CA PHE A 278 -15.19 -10.37 -0.76
C PHE A 278 -15.33 -11.88 -0.97
N ALA A 279 -15.29 -12.67 0.11
CA ALA A 279 -15.44 -14.12 0.03
C ALA A 279 -16.80 -14.53 -0.55
N SER A 280 -17.89 -13.80 -0.24
CA SER A 280 -19.21 -14.07 -0.83
C SER A 280 -19.31 -13.75 -2.32
N ALA A 281 -18.42 -12.87 -2.83
CA ALA A 281 -18.33 -12.55 -4.26
C ALA A 281 -17.31 -13.43 -5.01
N LEU A 282 -16.43 -14.11 -4.26
CA LEU A 282 -15.35 -14.97 -4.73
C LEU A 282 -15.44 -16.32 -3.99
N PRO A 283 -16.44 -17.16 -4.28
CA PRO A 283 -16.73 -18.36 -3.46
C PRO A 283 -15.60 -19.38 -3.40
N GLU A 284 -14.73 -19.41 -4.41
CA GLU A 284 -13.57 -20.31 -4.46
C GLU A 284 -12.34 -19.72 -3.74
N ALA A 285 -12.45 -18.51 -3.19
CA ALA A 285 -11.31 -17.87 -2.50
C ALA A 285 -11.03 -18.54 -1.15
N LYS A 286 -9.74 -18.75 -0.86
CA LYS A 286 -9.30 -19.14 0.48
C LYS A 286 -9.39 -17.93 1.40
N LEU A 287 -10.27 -17.97 2.38
CA LEU A 287 -10.40 -16.93 3.41
C LEU A 287 -9.60 -17.31 4.66
N VAL A 288 -8.76 -16.38 5.14
CA VAL A 288 -8.04 -16.48 6.41
C VAL A 288 -8.29 -15.22 7.23
N ILE A 289 -8.79 -15.38 8.46
CA ILE A 289 -8.99 -14.28 9.40
C ILE A 289 -8.03 -14.49 10.57
N TYR A 290 -7.34 -13.43 10.95
CA TYR A 290 -6.35 -13.44 12.02
C TYR A 290 -6.94 -12.83 13.31
N PRO A 291 -7.27 -13.64 14.33
CA PRO A 291 -7.73 -13.10 15.60
C PRO A 291 -6.63 -12.28 16.29
N ASN A 292 -7.03 -11.19 16.94
CA ASN A 292 -6.16 -10.23 17.64
C ASN A 292 -5.14 -9.54 16.70
N VAL A 293 -5.47 -9.35 15.43
CA VAL A 293 -4.65 -8.69 14.42
C VAL A 293 -5.44 -7.54 13.80
N GLY A 294 -4.76 -6.44 13.57
CA GLY A 294 -5.32 -5.25 12.92
C GLY A 294 -5.18 -5.27 11.40
N HIS A 295 -4.89 -4.11 10.82
CA HIS A 295 -4.96 -3.85 9.38
C HIS A 295 -3.74 -4.31 8.56
N ILE A 296 -2.62 -4.65 9.22
CA ILE A 296 -1.36 -4.97 8.52
C ILE A 296 -0.76 -6.31 8.99
N PRO A 297 -1.43 -7.45 8.71
CA PRO A 297 -1.01 -8.78 9.17
C PRO A 297 0.44 -9.13 8.79
N MET A 298 0.95 -8.59 7.67
CA MET A 298 2.32 -8.82 7.22
C MET A 298 3.38 -8.18 8.13
N GLU A 299 3.02 -7.14 8.90
CA GLU A 299 3.89 -6.53 9.92
C GLU A 299 3.56 -7.02 11.34
N GLU A 300 2.29 -7.30 11.63
CA GLU A 300 1.84 -7.69 12.96
C GLU A 300 2.14 -9.15 13.31
N VAL A 301 1.86 -10.05 12.37
CA VAL A 301 2.03 -11.51 12.54
C VAL A 301 2.76 -12.12 11.34
N PRO A 302 3.97 -11.64 11.03
CA PRO A 302 4.66 -11.96 9.78
C PRO A 302 4.96 -13.46 9.62
N ASP A 303 5.26 -14.17 10.69
CA ASP A 303 5.55 -15.63 10.65
C ASP A 303 4.31 -16.39 10.22
N ARG A 304 3.19 -16.14 10.88
CA ARG A 304 1.92 -16.81 10.61
C ARG A 304 1.39 -16.45 9.22
N SER A 305 1.34 -15.16 8.89
CA SER A 305 0.79 -14.69 7.63
C SER A 305 1.63 -15.16 6.42
N ALA A 306 2.96 -15.16 6.52
CA ALA A 306 3.84 -15.69 5.47
C ALA A 306 3.68 -17.22 5.32
N THR A 307 3.55 -17.97 6.43
CA THR A 307 3.33 -19.43 6.39
C THR A 307 2.03 -19.75 5.66
N ASP A 308 0.94 -19.04 5.95
CA ASP A 308 -0.36 -19.25 5.30
C ASP A 308 -0.31 -18.96 3.81
N VAL A 309 0.38 -17.87 3.40
CA VAL A 309 0.61 -17.53 1.99
C VAL A 309 1.44 -18.61 1.31
N LYS A 310 2.55 -19.04 1.94
CA LYS A 310 3.40 -20.10 1.38
C LYS A 310 2.60 -21.39 1.17
N ALA A 311 1.89 -21.86 2.18
CA ALA A 311 1.08 -23.07 2.10
C ALA A 311 0.01 -22.97 1.00
N TRP A 312 -0.59 -21.81 0.80
CA TRP A 312 -1.54 -21.61 -0.29
C TRP A 312 -0.87 -21.62 -1.66
N LEU A 313 0.25 -20.90 -1.83
CA LEU A 313 0.98 -20.81 -3.10
C LEU A 313 1.57 -22.16 -3.53
N ASP A 314 2.06 -22.97 -2.57
CA ASP A 314 2.61 -24.30 -2.84
C ASP A 314 1.52 -25.28 -3.29
N GLY A 315 0.27 -25.06 -2.87
CA GLY A 315 -0.91 -25.82 -3.31
C GLY A 315 -1.43 -25.42 -4.70
N LEU A 316 -0.95 -24.32 -5.28
CA LEU A 316 -1.36 -23.92 -6.63
C LEU A 316 -0.62 -24.70 -7.71
N PRO A 317 -1.29 -25.02 -8.85
CA PRO A 317 -0.66 -25.74 -9.94
C PRO A 317 0.63 -25.07 -10.43
N ALA A 318 1.67 -25.86 -10.68
CA ALA A 318 2.99 -25.39 -11.12
C ALA A 318 3.01 -24.93 -12.61
N THR A 319 1.90 -24.47 -13.15
CA THR A 319 1.58 -24.44 -14.58
C THR A 319 2.40 -23.47 -15.44
N PHE A 320 3.31 -22.65 -14.91
CA PHE A 320 3.94 -21.60 -15.73
C PHE A 320 5.46 -21.45 -15.64
N TYR A 321 6.12 -22.02 -14.64
CA TYR A 321 7.59 -21.85 -14.50
C TYR A 321 8.42 -22.79 -15.35
N THR A 322 7.90 -23.98 -15.66
CA THR A 322 8.65 -25.05 -16.37
C THR A 322 8.87 -24.77 -17.86
N LYS A 323 7.97 -24.05 -18.56
CA LYS A 323 8.10 -23.84 -20.01
C LYS A 323 9.18 -22.83 -20.42
N ALA A 324 9.44 -21.80 -19.64
CA ALA A 324 10.46 -20.79 -19.97
C ALA A 324 11.88 -21.28 -19.64
N VAL A 325 12.05 -22.02 -18.55
CA VAL A 325 13.35 -22.58 -18.12
C VAL A 325 13.77 -23.73 -19.04
N VAL A 326 12.84 -24.57 -19.46
CA VAL A 326 13.09 -25.68 -20.41
C VAL A 326 13.51 -25.14 -21.79
N ARG A 327 12.89 -24.06 -22.28
CA ARG A 327 13.34 -23.45 -23.56
C ARG A 327 14.74 -22.84 -23.47
N LYS A 328 15.13 -22.21 -22.38
CA LYS A 328 16.50 -21.71 -22.20
C LYS A 328 17.56 -22.84 -22.06
N LYS A 329 17.20 -23.98 -21.45
CA LYS A 329 18.10 -25.14 -21.38
C LYS A 329 18.27 -25.84 -22.75
N LEU A 330 17.21 -25.95 -23.55
CA LEU A 330 17.30 -26.54 -24.88
C LEU A 330 18.11 -25.71 -25.89
N ILE A 331 18.10 -24.36 -25.74
CA ILE A 331 18.89 -23.48 -26.63
C ILE A 331 20.40 -23.49 -26.23
N ARG A 332 20.73 -23.84 -25.00
CA ARG A 332 22.15 -23.95 -24.57
C ARG A 332 22.80 -25.30 -24.83
N THR A 333 22.02 -26.31 -25.22
CA THR A 333 22.54 -27.65 -25.55
C THR A 333 22.66 -27.91 -27.06
N VAL A 334 22.30 -26.94 -27.91
CA VAL A 334 22.38 -27.03 -29.38
C VAL A 334 23.30 -25.97 -30.00
N SER A 335 24.08 -25.27 -29.17
CA SER A 335 25.13 -24.33 -29.63
C SER A 335 26.51 -24.80 -29.22
#